data_3775352c88a8ae4109a5149d67e75703
#
_entry.id   3775352c88a8ae4109a5149d67e75703
#
_cell.length_a   1.000
_cell.length_b   1.000
_cell.length_c   1.000
_cell.angle_alpha   90.00
_cell.angle_beta   90.00
_cell.angle_gamma   90.00
#
_symmetry.space_group_name_H-M   'P 1'
#
loop_
_entity.id
_entity.type
_entity.pdbx_description
1 polymer ?
#
loop_
_entity_poly.entity_id
_entity_poly.type
_entity_poly.pdbx_seq_one_letter_code
_entity_poly.pdbx_strand_id
1 'polypeptide(L)'
;MLTIYLTVLFKVQHMAFMACVAYLSVAVIPHAGISPYAFLFYRVLDTCIGVGVGYLVCTLHLPIKRRNDVLFVAELDDMEQTAHQQLNNFNKTQLNKLVDDGALFTIITKRTPASMQAEIEHLKLHLPVIALDGAILYDVPKNELLCTYSLPQTLGSKITRLLDDKHLNYFYHVLKDDVLLTYYNSFDQSEQMDYYDMMRQSPYRNYIFGMPTHSYQPLYISVLNTKEIIYDIIDDLIDLGLHKQLRYFVEEDYFEGMCLLKILSYEATPQNMLERLKEKLDIKESLVYGSSDSICDVIVPDNDFNSIVKSIHNEYEGIQMKRRQPQ
;
A
#
# COMPACT_ATOMS: atom_id res chain seq x y z
N MET A 1 -25.67 38.34 30.78
CA MET A 1 -24.43 38.78 31.45
C MET A 1 -24.03 37.85 32.59
N LEU A 2 -24.89 37.60 33.60
CA LEU A 2 -24.57 36.71 34.74
C LEU A 2 -24.16 35.28 34.31
N THR A 3 -24.84 34.70 33.33
CA THR A 3 -24.56 33.35 32.81
C THR A 3 -23.17 33.23 32.20
N ILE A 4 -22.75 34.23 31.41
CA ILE A 4 -21.41 34.28 30.80
C ILE A 4 -20.34 34.46 31.88
N TYR A 5 -20.61 35.34 32.86
CA TYR A 5 -19.71 35.54 33.97
C TYR A 5 -19.45 34.28 34.79
N LEU A 6 -20.52 33.49 35.06
CA LEU A 6 -20.42 32.22 35.77
C LEU A 6 -19.59 31.20 34.99
N THR A 7 -19.77 31.10 33.65
CA THR A 7 -18.96 30.16 32.84
C THR A 7 -17.48 30.52 32.82
N VAL A 8 -17.16 31.80 32.88
CA VAL A 8 -15.74 32.30 33.00
C VAL A 8 -15.20 31.98 34.41
N LEU A 9 -16.01 32.23 35.46
CA LEU A 9 -15.63 31.96 36.84
C LEU A 9 -15.30 30.48 37.08
N PHE A 10 -16.08 29.59 36.51
CA PHE A 10 -15.90 28.11 36.59
C PHE A 10 -14.89 27.59 35.55
N LYS A 11 -14.22 28.42 34.78
CA LYS A 11 -13.24 28.04 33.72
C LYS A 11 -13.79 27.13 32.64
N VAL A 12 -15.10 27.18 32.35
CA VAL A 12 -15.79 26.40 31.31
C VAL A 12 -16.29 27.28 30.16
N GLN A 13 -15.42 28.14 29.65
CA GLN A 13 -15.75 29.18 28.65
C GLN A 13 -16.37 28.60 27.36
N HIS A 14 -15.95 27.39 26.95
CA HIS A 14 -16.49 26.67 25.80
C HIS A 14 -17.97 26.31 25.95
N MET A 15 -18.51 26.27 27.18
CA MET A 15 -19.90 26.01 27.47
C MET A 15 -20.79 27.27 27.50
N ALA A 16 -20.20 28.46 27.31
CA ALA A 16 -20.93 29.74 27.41
C ALA A 16 -22.06 29.84 26.40
N PHE A 17 -21.86 29.35 25.16
CA PHE A 17 -22.92 29.33 24.14
C PHE A 17 -24.12 28.49 24.60
N MET A 18 -23.88 27.27 25.06
CA MET A 18 -24.93 26.36 25.53
C MET A 18 -25.68 26.91 26.74
N ALA A 19 -24.96 27.53 27.67
CA ALA A 19 -25.54 28.19 28.85
C ALA A 19 -26.43 29.39 28.45
N CYS A 20 -26.05 30.17 27.43
CA CYS A 20 -26.88 31.26 26.90
C CYS A 20 -28.15 30.73 26.21
N VAL A 21 -28.03 29.67 25.41
CA VAL A 21 -29.18 29.03 24.75
C VAL A 21 -30.18 28.48 25.79
N ALA A 22 -29.68 27.78 26.80
CA ALA A 22 -30.52 27.28 27.89
C ALA A 22 -31.24 28.43 28.63
N TYR A 23 -30.54 29.51 28.96
CA TYR A 23 -31.13 30.70 29.59
C TYR A 23 -32.22 31.33 28.72
N LEU A 24 -31.95 31.55 27.41
CA LEU A 24 -32.90 32.14 26.48
C LEU A 24 -34.16 31.25 26.31
N SER A 25 -34.01 29.94 26.32
CA SER A 25 -35.12 29.00 26.21
C SER A 25 -36.09 29.09 27.39
N VAL A 26 -35.61 29.48 28.56
CA VAL A 26 -36.44 29.71 29.77
C VAL A 26 -37.03 31.14 29.80
N ALA A 27 -36.25 32.14 29.36
CA ALA A 27 -36.64 33.54 29.48
C ALA A 27 -37.59 34.04 28.40
N VAL A 28 -37.55 33.45 27.18
CA VAL A 28 -38.27 33.98 26.00
C VAL A 28 -39.54 33.21 25.67
N ILE A 29 -39.67 31.95 26.10
CA ILE A 29 -40.84 31.12 25.73
C ILE A 29 -42.04 31.49 26.64
N PRO A 30 -43.23 31.81 26.07
CA PRO A 30 -44.42 32.14 26.82
C PRO A 30 -44.88 30.97 27.69
N HIS A 31 -45.19 31.25 28.96
CA HIS A 31 -45.63 30.25 29.96
C HIS A 31 -47.15 30.08 29.87
N ALA A 32 -47.67 29.44 28.85
CA ALA A 32 -49.13 29.26 28.67
C ALA A 32 -49.71 28.41 29.80
N GLY A 33 -50.22 29.04 30.87
CA GLY A 33 -51.01 28.41 31.90
C GLY A 33 -50.30 27.57 32.97
N ILE A 34 -48.95 27.51 32.94
CA ILE A 34 -48.15 26.76 33.91
C ILE A 34 -47.43 27.73 34.83
N SER A 35 -47.31 27.38 36.13
CA SER A 35 -46.55 28.21 37.07
C SER A 35 -45.09 28.34 36.62
N PRO A 36 -44.47 29.54 36.75
CA PRO A 36 -43.05 29.75 36.33
C PRO A 36 -42.09 28.76 36.96
N TYR A 37 -42.32 28.35 38.19
CA TYR A 37 -41.46 27.38 38.90
C TYR A 37 -41.61 25.96 38.35
N ALA A 38 -42.82 25.54 37.98
CA ALA A 38 -43.05 24.24 37.34
C ALA A 38 -42.38 24.20 35.94
N PHE A 39 -42.51 25.28 35.16
CA PHE A 39 -41.87 25.38 33.87
C PHE A 39 -40.32 25.30 33.97
N LEU A 40 -39.73 26.00 34.92
CA LEU A 40 -38.30 25.94 35.19
C LEU A 40 -37.87 24.50 35.56
N PHE A 41 -38.61 23.83 36.43
CA PHE A 41 -38.32 22.47 36.84
C PHE A 41 -38.34 21.50 35.66
N TYR A 42 -39.35 21.55 34.78
CA TYR A 42 -39.41 20.70 33.59
C TYR A 42 -38.26 20.97 32.62
N ARG A 43 -37.83 22.22 32.44
CA ARG A 43 -36.69 22.56 31.60
C ARG A 43 -35.36 22.02 32.13
N VAL A 44 -35.17 22.10 33.44
CA VAL A 44 -33.98 21.50 34.07
C VAL A 44 -34.01 19.98 33.91
N LEU A 45 -35.17 19.37 34.11
CA LEU A 45 -35.36 17.93 33.95
C LEU A 45 -35.06 17.46 32.51
N ASP A 46 -35.63 18.14 31.51
CA ASP A 46 -35.39 17.86 30.09
C ASP A 46 -33.87 17.95 29.72
N THR A 47 -33.22 18.98 30.26
CA THR A 47 -31.78 19.17 30.05
C THR A 47 -30.97 18.05 30.70
N CYS A 48 -31.32 17.67 31.93
CA CYS A 48 -30.67 16.55 32.64
C CYS A 48 -30.87 15.22 31.91
N ILE A 49 -32.07 14.95 31.39
CA ILE A 49 -32.39 13.77 30.61
C ILE A 49 -31.56 13.80 29.31
N GLY A 50 -31.52 14.91 28.56
CA GLY A 50 -30.73 15.05 27.33
C GLY A 50 -29.24 14.83 27.55
N VAL A 51 -28.67 15.43 28.60
CA VAL A 51 -27.28 15.23 29.00
C VAL A 51 -27.02 13.77 29.41
N GLY A 52 -27.95 13.20 30.21
CA GLY A 52 -27.87 11.80 30.65
C GLY A 52 -27.89 10.82 29.47
N VAL A 53 -28.79 11.01 28.52
CA VAL A 53 -28.86 10.20 27.29
C VAL A 53 -27.59 10.41 26.44
N GLY A 54 -27.15 11.65 26.24
CA GLY A 54 -25.90 11.95 25.51
C GLY A 54 -24.68 11.30 26.18
N TYR A 55 -24.59 11.37 27.51
CA TYR A 55 -23.52 10.70 28.25
C TYR A 55 -23.61 9.17 28.12
N LEU A 56 -24.79 8.59 28.23
CA LEU A 56 -25.01 7.15 28.02
C LEU A 56 -24.62 6.71 26.61
N VAL A 57 -25.01 7.44 25.59
CA VAL A 57 -24.60 7.14 24.18
C VAL A 57 -23.11 7.25 24.00
N CYS A 58 -22.45 8.27 24.59
CA CYS A 58 -20.99 8.42 24.51
C CYS A 58 -20.23 7.37 25.33
N THR A 59 -20.79 6.87 26.43
CA THR A 59 -20.16 5.84 27.26
C THR A 59 -20.53 4.43 26.83
N LEU A 60 -21.69 4.21 26.23
CA LEU A 60 -22.01 3.00 25.49
C LEU A 60 -21.18 3.01 24.18
N HIS A 61 -19.91 2.65 24.29
CA HIS A 61 -19.13 2.24 23.12
C HIS A 61 -19.85 1.01 22.57
N LEU A 62 -20.78 1.23 21.62
CA LEU A 62 -21.31 0.12 20.84
C LEU A 62 -20.09 -0.58 20.25
N PRO A 63 -19.87 -1.88 20.50
CA PRO A 63 -18.73 -2.56 19.96
C PRO A 63 -18.82 -2.47 18.43
N ILE A 64 -18.07 -1.53 17.84
CA ILE A 64 -17.84 -1.52 16.40
C ILE A 64 -17.11 -2.83 16.16
N LYS A 65 -17.73 -3.74 15.39
CA LYS A 65 -17.13 -5.03 15.07
C LYS A 65 -15.99 -4.75 14.09
N ARG A 66 -14.82 -4.46 14.63
CA ARG A 66 -13.59 -4.26 13.85
C ARG A 66 -13.20 -5.58 13.20
N ARG A 67 -12.80 -5.50 11.94
CA ARG A 67 -12.38 -6.68 11.16
C ARG A 67 -10.87 -6.90 11.34
N ASN A 68 -10.48 -7.41 12.52
CA ASN A 68 -9.08 -7.75 12.82
C ASN A 68 -8.66 -9.10 12.22
N ASP A 69 -9.56 -9.81 11.56
CA ASP A 69 -9.42 -11.12 10.93
C ASP A 69 -9.14 -11.04 9.42
N VAL A 70 -9.13 -9.84 8.86
CA VAL A 70 -8.93 -9.56 7.43
C VAL A 70 -7.61 -8.85 7.20
N LEU A 71 -6.86 -9.32 6.22
CA LEU A 71 -5.64 -8.66 5.75
C LEU A 71 -5.99 -7.61 4.70
N PHE A 72 -5.78 -6.36 5.03
CA PHE A 72 -5.91 -5.23 4.10
C PHE A 72 -4.60 -5.03 3.36
N VAL A 73 -4.66 -5.00 2.04
CA VAL A 73 -3.50 -4.88 1.17
C VAL A 73 -3.70 -3.73 0.21
N ALA A 74 -2.74 -2.81 0.12
CA ALA A 74 -2.77 -1.72 -0.85
C ALA A 74 -1.67 -1.88 -1.91
N GLU A 75 -2.01 -1.67 -3.18
CA GLU A 75 -1.04 -1.59 -4.27
C GLU A 75 -0.36 -0.20 -4.26
N LEU A 76 0.99 -0.17 -4.35
CA LEU A 76 1.78 1.06 -4.21
C LEU A 76 2.37 1.60 -5.53
N ASP A 77 2.14 0.97 -6.68
CA ASP A 77 2.99 1.13 -7.86
C ASP A 77 2.61 2.23 -8.86
N ASP A 78 1.37 2.70 -8.89
CA ASP A 78 0.93 3.67 -9.90
C ASP A 78 1.16 5.14 -9.48
N MET A 79 2.07 5.38 -8.55
CA MET A 79 2.23 6.67 -7.87
C MET A 79 3.22 7.64 -8.52
N GLU A 80 3.85 7.27 -9.64
CA GLU A 80 4.89 8.12 -10.26
C GLU A 80 4.34 9.28 -11.11
N GLN A 81 3.07 9.26 -11.51
CA GLN A 81 2.59 10.18 -12.54
C GLN A 81 2.00 11.51 -12.05
N THR A 82 1.56 11.64 -10.80
CA THR A 82 1.07 12.94 -10.31
C THR A 82 1.33 13.16 -8.81
N ALA A 83 1.70 14.39 -8.44
CA ALA A 83 1.95 14.80 -7.05
C ALA A 83 0.75 14.63 -6.09
N HIS A 84 -0.45 14.38 -6.61
CA HIS A 84 -1.69 14.18 -5.86
C HIS A 84 -1.95 12.71 -5.47
N GLN A 85 -1.27 11.76 -6.10
CA GLN A 85 -1.45 10.33 -5.90
C GLN A 85 -0.51 9.71 -4.86
N GLN A 86 0.48 10.47 -4.39
CA GLN A 86 1.48 9.97 -3.44
C GLN A 86 0.88 9.65 -2.07
N LEU A 87 1.49 8.67 -1.40
CA LEU A 87 1.25 8.32 -0.01
C LEU A 87 1.70 9.49 0.91
N ASN A 88 0.88 10.53 0.96
CA ASN A 88 1.16 11.75 1.71
C ASN A 88 1.11 11.50 3.23
N ASN A 89 1.63 12.45 4.02
CA ASN A 89 1.70 12.33 5.47
C ASN A 89 0.33 12.17 6.15
N PHE A 90 -0.73 12.72 5.56
CA PHE A 90 -2.09 12.53 6.06
C PHE A 90 -2.53 11.06 5.93
N ASN A 91 -2.33 10.46 4.75
CA ASN A 91 -2.66 9.05 4.51
C ASN A 91 -1.84 8.12 5.40
N LYS A 92 -0.52 8.38 5.55
CA LYS A 92 0.34 7.64 6.47
C LYS A 92 -0.19 7.71 7.91
N THR A 93 -0.61 8.88 8.36
CA THR A 93 -1.17 9.07 9.70
C THR A 93 -2.47 8.30 9.89
N GLN A 94 -3.37 8.29 8.90
CA GLN A 94 -4.62 7.54 8.97
C GLN A 94 -4.37 6.02 8.97
N LEU A 95 -3.49 5.51 8.11
CA LEU A 95 -3.09 4.11 8.09
C LEU A 95 -2.43 3.69 9.40
N ASN A 96 -1.51 4.50 9.92
CA ASN A 96 -0.85 4.23 11.20
C ASN A 96 -1.86 4.10 12.34
N LYS A 97 -2.89 4.95 12.33
CA LYS A 97 -3.97 4.87 13.32
C LYS A 97 -4.76 3.56 13.18
N LEU A 98 -5.10 3.13 11.96
CA LEU A 98 -5.76 1.84 11.72
C LEU A 98 -4.92 0.66 12.21
N VAL A 99 -3.61 0.70 11.94
CA VAL A 99 -2.65 -0.33 12.40
C VAL A 99 -2.55 -0.32 13.93
N ASP A 100 -2.46 0.86 14.57
CA ASP A 100 -2.45 1.00 16.03
C ASP A 100 -3.77 0.48 16.67
N ASP A 101 -4.89 0.61 15.95
CA ASP A 101 -6.21 0.09 16.34
C ASP A 101 -6.36 -1.43 16.09
N GLY A 102 -5.36 -2.09 15.49
CA GLY A 102 -5.26 -3.54 15.28
C GLY A 102 -5.64 -4.02 13.88
N ALA A 103 -5.73 -3.14 12.88
CA ALA A 103 -5.91 -3.54 11.48
C ALA A 103 -4.67 -4.27 10.96
N LEU A 104 -4.87 -5.41 10.29
CA LEU A 104 -3.81 -6.13 9.60
C LEU A 104 -3.60 -5.49 8.23
N PHE A 105 -2.52 -4.73 8.07
CA PHE A 105 -2.25 -3.96 6.87
C PHE A 105 -0.87 -4.26 6.28
N THR A 106 -0.80 -4.41 4.96
CA THR A 106 0.44 -4.51 4.19
C THR A 106 0.29 -3.90 2.80
N ILE A 107 1.37 -3.90 2.03
CA ILE A 107 1.43 -3.37 0.67
C ILE A 107 1.97 -4.39 -0.33
N ILE A 108 1.56 -4.23 -1.58
CA ILE A 108 2.14 -4.90 -2.76
C ILE A 108 2.82 -3.83 -3.62
N THR A 109 4.03 -4.11 -4.12
CA THR A 109 4.76 -3.18 -4.99
C THR A 109 5.62 -3.90 -6.02
N LYS A 110 5.77 -3.31 -7.22
CA LYS A 110 6.74 -3.74 -8.25
C LYS A 110 8.17 -3.35 -7.90
N ARG A 111 8.34 -2.49 -6.90
CA ARG A 111 9.64 -1.96 -6.49
C ARG A 111 10.43 -2.98 -5.67
N THR A 112 11.74 -2.80 -5.67
CA THR A 112 12.62 -3.55 -4.76
C THR A 112 12.47 -3.05 -3.33
N PRO A 113 12.76 -3.87 -2.29
CA PRO A 113 12.73 -3.43 -0.90
C PRO A 113 13.49 -2.13 -0.66
N ALA A 114 14.63 -1.97 -1.31
CA ALA A 114 15.46 -0.78 -1.19
C ALA A 114 14.82 0.48 -1.81
N SER A 115 14.21 0.34 -3.00
CA SER A 115 13.63 1.52 -3.70
C SER A 115 12.30 2.01 -3.11
N MET A 116 11.60 1.20 -2.34
CA MET A 116 10.36 1.62 -1.68
C MET A 116 10.59 2.36 -0.34
N GLN A 117 11.80 2.30 0.25
CA GLN A 117 12.08 2.81 1.59
C GLN A 117 11.66 4.26 1.80
N ALA A 118 11.98 5.13 0.84
CA ALA A 118 11.63 6.55 0.94
C ALA A 118 10.11 6.80 0.99
N GLU A 119 9.33 5.97 0.33
CA GLU A 119 7.87 6.12 0.28
C GLU A 119 7.18 5.60 1.52
N ILE A 120 7.65 4.45 2.03
CA ILE A 120 7.08 3.86 3.25
C ILE A 120 7.64 4.47 4.52
N GLU A 121 8.56 5.42 4.42
CA GLU A 121 9.07 6.17 5.55
C GLU A 121 7.91 6.78 6.36
N HIS A 122 7.96 6.61 7.69
CA HIS A 122 6.88 6.99 8.63
C HIS A 122 5.57 6.19 8.52
N LEU A 123 5.51 5.12 7.70
CA LEU A 123 4.40 4.18 7.71
C LEU A 123 4.71 3.00 8.66
N LYS A 124 3.79 2.72 9.58
CA LYS A 124 3.90 1.59 10.52
C LYS A 124 3.51 0.29 9.80
N LEU A 125 4.49 -0.40 9.24
CA LEU A 125 4.29 -1.72 8.65
C LEU A 125 4.78 -2.78 9.62
N HIS A 126 3.85 -3.46 10.29
CA HIS A 126 4.17 -4.57 11.19
C HIS A 126 4.16 -5.92 10.48
N LEU A 127 3.54 -5.97 9.31
CA LEU A 127 3.45 -7.15 8.46
C LEU A 127 4.46 -7.07 7.31
N PRO A 128 4.93 -8.23 6.82
CA PRO A 128 5.81 -8.27 5.66
C PRO A 128 5.16 -7.68 4.43
N VAL A 129 5.96 -7.05 3.58
CA VAL A 129 5.58 -6.42 2.32
C VAL A 129 5.84 -7.37 1.16
N ILE A 130 4.93 -7.41 0.20
CA ILE A 130 5.09 -8.12 -1.06
C ILE A 130 5.77 -7.19 -2.06
N ALA A 131 7.04 -7.44 -2.34
CA ALA A 131 7.88 -6.60 -3.18
C ALA A 131 8.25 -7.30 -4.49
N LEU A 132 8.79 -6.51 -5.44
CA LEU A 132 9.24 -6.96 -6.75
C LEU A 132 8.17 -7.81 -7.45
N ASP A 133 6.94 -7.28 -7.47
CA ASP A 133 5.80 -7.88 -8.15
C ASP A 133 5.52 -9.35 -7.74
N GLY A 134 5.70 -9.62 -6.44
CA GLY A 134 5.47 -10.94 -5.85
C GLY A 134 6.69 -11.86 -5.83
N ALA A 135 7.86 -11.41 -6.27
CA ALA A 135 9.07 -12.22 -6.19
C ALA A 135 9.68 -12.28 -4.78
N ILE A 136 9.36 -11.30 -3.94
CA ILE A 136 9.95 -11.14 -2.60
C ILE A 136 8.86 -10.90 -1.55
N LEU A 137 8.97 -11.60 -0.42
CA LEU A 137 8.28 -11.27 0.83
C LEU A 137 9.31 -10.69 1.80
N TYR A 138 9.14 -9.43 2.19
CA TYR A 138 10.14 -8.66 2.94
C TYR A 138 9.59 -8.12 4.25
N ASP A 139 10.27 -8.42 5.35
CA ASP A 139 9.97 -7.89 6.69
C ASP A 139 10.67 -6.54 6.86
N VAL A 140 9.91 -5.46 6.74
CA VAL A 140 10.45 -4.09 6.80
C VAL A 140 11.08 -3.78 8.17
N PRO A 141 10.42 -4.04 9.32
CA PRO A 141 11.01 -3.80 10.64
C PRO A 141 12.32 -4.53 10.92
N LYS A 142 12.45 -5.75 10.41
CA LYS A 142 13.66 -6.57 10.65
C LYS A 142 14.71 -6.43 9.56
N ASN A 143 14.33 -5.82 8.43
CA ASN A 143 15.16 -5.73 7.23
C ASN A 143 15.60 -7.13 6.73
N GLU A 144 14.66 -8.07 6.69
CA GLU A 144 14.91 -9.48 6.34
C GLU A 144 14.04 -9.94 5.19
N LEU A 145 14.60 -10.78 4.33
CA LEU A 145 13.87 -11.50 3.29
C LEU A 145 13.27 -12.78 3.87
N LEU A 146 11.95 -12.89 3.89
CA LEU A 146 11.26 -14.04 4.46
C LEU A 146 11.01 -15.17 3.47
N CYS A 147 10.80 -14.82 2.21
CA CYS A 147 10.53 -15.75 1.12
C CYS A 147 10.88 -15.11 -0.23
N THR A 148 11.33 -15.93 -1.17
CA THR A 148 11.65 -15.48 -2.54
C THR A 148 11.22 -16.52 -3.56
N TYR A 149 10.74 -16.07 -4.71
CA TYR A 149 10.52 -16.88 -5.89
C TYR A 149 11.59 -16.57 -6.93
N SER A 150 12.72 -17.26 -6.84
CA SER A 150 13.84 -17.09 -7.77
C SER A 150 13.68 -17.98 -9.00
N LEU A 151 14.30 -17.56 -10.12
CA LEU A 151 14.39 -18.41 -11.31
C LEU A 151 15.29 -19.62 -11.01
N PRO A 152 14.87 -20.85 -11.39
CA PRO A 152 15.77 -22.00 -11.35
C PRO A 152 17.06 -21.75 -12.12
N GLN A 153 18.19 -22.19 -11.60
CA GLN A 153 19.51 -22.00 -12.23
C GLN A 153 19.54 -22.47 -13.70
N THR A 154 18.87 -23.57 -13.98
CA THR A 154 18.77 -24.13 -15.35
C THR A 154 18.02 -23.21 -16.30
N LEU A 155 16.96 -22.51 -15.83
CA LEU A 155 16.23 -21.53 -16.62
C LEU A 155 17.06 -20.25 -16.79
N GLY A 156 17.66 -19.77 -15.74
CA GLY A 156 18.57 -18.61 -15.79
C GLY A 156 19.66 -18.81 -16.83
N SER A 157 20.32 -19.99 -16.82
CA SER A 157 21.39 -20.31 -17.78
C SER A 157 20.88 -20.42 -19.24
N LYS A 158 19.65 -20.87 -19.46
CA LYS A 158 19.08 -20.89 -20.83
C LYS A 158 18.77 -19.50 -21.33
N ILE A 159 18.24 -18.64 -20.47
CA ILE A 159 17.92 -17.25 -20.81
C ILE A 159 19.21 -16.48 -21.10
N THR A 160 20.21 -16.55 -20.22
CA THR A 160 21.48 -15.84 -20.44
C THR A 160 22.19 -16.32 -21.71
N ARG A 161 22.18 -17.63 -21.99
CA ARG A 161 22.73 -18.16 -23.25
C ARG A 161 22.00 -17.60 -24.46
N LEU A 162 20.67 -17.52 -24.45
CA LEU A 162 19.89 -16.92 -25.54
C LEU A 162 20.33 -15.45 -25.77
N LEU A 163 20.46 -14.68 -24.68
CA LEU A 163 20.86 -13.27 -24.75
C LEU A 163 22.32 -13.12 -25.21
N ASP A 164 23.22 -13.98 -24.74
CA ASP A 164 24.63 -13.99 -25.13
C ASP A 164 24.81 -14.38 -26.63
N ASP A 165 24.03 -15.37 -27.12
CA ASP A 165 24.04 -15.81 -28.53
C ASP A 165 23.57 -14.67 -29.48
N LYS A 166 22.69 -13.79 -28.97
CA LYS A 166 22.22 -12.57 -29.66
C LYS A 166 23.11 -11.34 -29.42
N HIS A 167 24.16 -11.47 -28.65
CA HIS A 167 25.04 -10.35 -28.24
C HIS A 167 24.26 -9.21 -27.54
N LEU A 168 23.27 -9.52 -26.71
CA LEU A 168 22.46 -8.55 -26.00
C LEU A 168 22.97 -8.32 -24.59
N ASN A 169 22.93 -7.07 -24.16
CA ASN A 169 23.24 -6.70 -22.78
C ASN A 169 22.04 -6.91 -21.89
N TYR A 170 22.29 -7.36 -20.67
CA TYR A 170 21.24 -7.61 -19.67
C TYR A 170 21.77 -7.37 -18.26
N PHE A 171 20.85 -7.19 -17.33
CA PHE A 171 21.12 -7.13 -15.90
C PHE A 171 20.69 -8.45 -15.26
N TYR A 172 21.59 -9.06 -14.53
CA TYR A 172 21.39 -10.32 -13.85
C TYR A 172 21.29 -10.07 -12.34
N HIS A 173 20.09 -10.18 -11.79
CA HIS A 173 19.80 -9.81 -10.40
C HIS A 173 19.81 -11.04 -9.51
N VAL A 174 20.65 -11.03 -8.49
CA VAL A 174 20.74 -12.13 -7.50
C VAL A 174 20.58 -11.62 -6.08
N LEU A 175 20.13 -12.50 -5.23
CA LEU A 175 20.12 -12.27 -3.78
C LEU A 175 21.31 -12.97 -3.16
N LYS A 176 22.11 -12.23 -2.40
CA LYS A 176 23.22 -12.76 -1.60
C LYS A 176 23.18 -12.12 -0.23
N ASP A 177 23.05 -12.95 0.81
CA ASP A 177 23.00 -12.49 2.21
C ASP A 177 21.96 -11.35 2.40
N ASP A 178 20.75 -11.54 1.84
CA ASP A 178 19.62 -10.60 1.83
C ASP A 178 19.88 -9.28 1.07
N VAL A 179 20.99 -9.18 0.37
CA VAL A 179 21.32 -8.02 -0.46
C VAL A 179 21.07 -8.34 -1.93
N LEU A 180 20.33 -7.45 -2.62
CA LEU A 180 20.14 -7.53 -4.06
C LEU A 180 21.39 -7.01 -4.77
N LEU A 181 22.04 -7.89 -5.53
CA LEU A 181 23.19 -7.57 -6.37
C LEU A 181 22.78 -7.62 -7.84
N THR A 182 23.17 -6.63 -8.61
CA THR A 182 22.90 -6.53 -10.04
C THR A 182 24.21 -6.67 -10.81
N TYR A 183 24.38 -7.79 -11.50
CA TYR A 183 25.50 -8.02 -12.39
C TYR A 183 25.19 -7.51 -13.79
N TYR A 184 26.20 -6.97 -14.46
CA TYR A 184 26.10 -6.45 -15.84
C TYR A 184 27.42 -6.62 -16.56
N ASN A 185 27.37 -6.65 -17.90
CA ASN A 185 28.59 -6.66 -18.73
C ASN A 185 28.86 -5.26 -19.31
N SER A 186 29.13 -5.16 -20.60
CA SER A 186 29.30 -3.90 -21.32
C SER A 186 27.93 -3.31 -21.69
N PHE A 187 27.94 -2.06 -22.12
CA PHE A 187 26.80 -1.40 -22.75
C PHE A 187 27.20 -1.01 -24.17
N ASP A 188 26.31 -1.31 -25.13
CA ASP A 188 26.55 -1.03 -26.56
C ASP A 188 25.80 0.24 -27.00
N GLN A 189 24.84 0.69 -26.19
CA GLN A 189 23.99 1.85 -26.48
C GLN A 189 24.15 2.89 -25.38
N SER A 190 24.13 4.18 -25.77
CA SER A 190 24.26 5.31 -24.85
C SER A 190 23.14 5.30 -23.79
N GLU A 191 21.91 4.97 -24.20
CA GLU A 191 20.72 4.93 -23.34
C GLU A 191 20.84 3.88 -22.23
N GLN A 192 21.49 2.76 -22.52
CA GLN A 192 21.78 1.74 -21.49
C GLN A 192 22.79 2.25 -20.46
N MET A 193 23.81 3.01 -20.92
CA MET A 193 24.78 3.61 -20.04
C MET A 193 24.14 4.69 -19.17
N ASP A 194 23.31 5.55 -19.76
CA ASP A 194 22.60 6.61 -19.05
C ASP A 194 21.61 6.04 -18.02
N TYR A 195 20.91 4.97 -18.39
CA TYR A 195 20.08 4.20 -17.45
C TYR A 195 20.90 3.66 -16.27
N TYR A 196 22.04 3.02 -16.55
CA TYR A 196 22.93 2.51 -15.51
C TYR A 196 23.43 3.65 -14.61
N ASP A 197 23.88 4.77 -15.19
CA ASP A 197 24.39 5.92 -14.45
C ASP A 197 23.30 6.56 -13.56
N MET A 198 22.06 6.62 -14.02
CA MET A 198 20.93 7.05 -13.22
C MET A 198 20.64 6.07 -12.07
N MET A 199 20.60 4.78 -12.36
CA MET A 199 20.24 3.77 -11.37
C MET A 199 21.30 3.56 -10.29
N ARG A 200 22.58 3.66 -10.61
CA ARG A 200 23.67 3.49 -9.64
C ARG A 200 23.77 4.64 -8.62
N GLN A 201 23.14 5.79 -8.90
CA GLN A 201 23.08 6.89 -7.93
C GLN A 201 22.19 6.56 -6.74
N SER A 202 21.31 5.58 -6.85
CA SER A 202 20.53 5.10 -5.72
C SER A 202 21.42 4.43 -4.67
N PRO A 203 21.40 4.85 -3.39
CA PRO A 203 22.23 4.28 -2.34
C PRO A 203 21.94 2.81 -2.04
N TYR A 204 20.85 2.29 -2.60
CA TYR A 204 20.33 0.95 -2.30
C TYR A 204 20.52 -0.04 -3.47
N ARG A 205 21.29 0.32 -4.50
CA ARG A 205 21.54 -0.53 -5.66
C ARG A 205 23.02 -0.89 -5.74
N ASN A 206 23.31 -2.19 -5.78
CA ASN A 206 24.66 -2.72 -5.84
C ASN A 206 24.92 -3.28 -7.22
N TYR A 207 25.65 -2.56 -8.06
CA TYR A 207 26.03 -3.00 -9.40
C TYR A 207 27.44 -3.58 -9.41
N ILE A 208 27.60 -4.74 -10.04
CA ILE A 208 28.87 -5.47 -10.14
C ILE A 208 29.15 -5.75 -11.61
N PHE A 209 30.30 -5.27 -12.08
CA PHE A 209 30.75 -5.58 -13.43
C PHE A 209 31.19 -7.04 -13.57
N GLY A 210 30.78 -7.71 -14.64
CA GLY A 210 30.99 -9.12 -14.91
C GLY A 210 29.80 -9.98 -14.54
N MET A 211 29.88 -11.29 -14.85
CA MET A 211 28.81 -12.24 -14.50
C MET A 211 29.15 -13.00 -13.22
N PRO A 212 28.12 -13.39 -12.45
CA PRO A 212 28.33 -14.15 -11.23
C PRO A 212 28.96 -15.52 -11.57
N THR A 213 29.88 -15.96 -10.73
CA THR A 213 30.33 -17.34 -10.76
C THR A 213 29.14 -18.29 -10.57
N HIS A 214 29.14 -19.44 -11.22
CA HIS A 214 28.03 -20.39 -11.46
C HIS A 214 27.13 -20.78 -10.26
N SER A 215 27.33 -20.20 -9.11
CA SER A 215 26.63 -20.57 -7.86
C SER A 215 25.40 -19.76 -7.49
N TYR A 216 25.12 -18.67 -8.22
CA TYR A 216 24.02 -17.79 -7.83
C TYR A 216 22.81 -17.97 -8.74
N GLN A 217 21.71 -18.35 -8.11
CA GLN A 217 20.40 -18.42 -8.75
C GLN A 217 19.86 -17.00 -8.94
N PRO A 218 19.44 -16.63 -10.16
CA PRO A 218 18.89 -15.29 -10.38
C PRO A 218 17.51 -15.16 -9.74
N LEU A 219 17.28 -14.01 -9.13
CA LEU A 219 15.94 -13.62 -8.70
C LEU A 219 15.10 -13.27 -9.93
N TYR A 220 15.68 -12.45 -10.81
CA TYR A 220 15.13 -12.10 -12.12
C TYR A 220 16.23 -11.63 -13.06
N ILE A 221 15.90 -11.57 -14.34
CA ILE A 221 16.78 -11.01 -15.39
C ILE A 221 16.03 -9.86 -16.05
N SER A 222 16.71 -8.74 -16.32
CA SER A 222 16.11 -7.63 -17.07
C SER A 222 16.96 -7.19 -18.24
N VAL A 223 16.28 -6.76 -19.31
CA VAL A 223 16.87 -6.28 -20.55
C VAL A 223 16.28 -4.93 -20.89
N LEU A 224 17.11 -3.92 -21.09
CA LEU A 224 16.71 -2.60 -21.58
C LEU A 224 17.14 -2.50 -23.04
N ASN A 225 16.17 -2.39 -23.96
CA ASN A 225 16.45 -2.30 -25.39
C ASN A 225 15.26 -1.70 -26.15
N THR A 226 15.40 -1.53 -27.46
CA THR A 226 14.29 -1.08 -28.32
C THR A 226 13.13 -2.08 -28.29
N LYS A 227 11.95 -1.59 -28.61
CA LYS A 227 10.71 -2.38 -28.60
C LYS A 227 10.83 -3.63 -29.47
N GLU A 228 11.42 -3.49 -30.66
CA GLU A 228 11.56 -4.58 -31.63
C GLU A 228 12.43 -5.72 -31.06
N ILE A 229 13.56 -5.38 -30.45
CA ILE A 229 14.48 -6.37 -29.86
C ILE A 229 13.83 -7.06 -28.65
N ILE A 230 13.08 -6.31 -27.83
CA ILE A 230 12.38 -6.90 -26.67
C ILE A 230 11.34 -7.94 -27.10
N TYR A 231 10.55 -7.63 -28.14
CA TYR A 231 9.55 -8.59 -28.64
C TYR A 231 10.19 -9.78 -29.35
N ASP A 232 11.32 -9.60 -30.07
CA ASP A 232 12.11 -10.69 -30.64
C ASP A 232 12.65 -11.66 -29.56
N ILE A 233 13.09 -11.13 -28.40
CA ILE A 233 13.47 -11.98 -27.26
C ILE A 233 12.27 -12.78 -26.75
N ILE A 234 11.09 -12.18 -26.67
CA ILE A 234 9.88 -12.85 -26.19
C ILE A 234 9.48 -13.98 -27.14
N ASP A 235 9.53 -13.73 -28.45
CA ASP A 235 9.22 -14.75 -29.46
C ASP A 235 10.18 -15.94 -29.34
N ASP A 236 11.48 -15.71 -29.16
CA ASP A 236 12.43 -16.78 -28.91
C ASP A 236 12.17 -17.55 -27.62
N LEU A 237 11.77 -16.90 -26.55
CA LEU A 237 11.39 -17.56 -25.29
C LEU A 237 10.16 -18.45 -25.49
N ILE A 238 9.25 -18.03 -26.35
CA ILE A 238 8.06 -18.82 -26.74
C ILE A 238 8.46 -20.03 -27.58
N ASP A 239 9.30 -19.84 -28.60
CA ASP A 239 9.78 -20.88 -29.52
C ASP A 239 10.58 -21.96 -28.78
N LEU A 240 11.37 -21.56 -27.80
CA LEU A 240 12.09 -22.48 -26.92
C LEU A 240 11.18 -23.18 -25.86
N GLY A 241 9.90 -22.83 -25.82
CA GLY A 241 8.94 -23.39 -24.87
C GLY A 241 9.18 -22.97 -23.42
N LEU A 242 9.97 -21.92 -23.18
CA LEU A 242 10.32 -21.44 -21.85
C LEU A 242 9.20 -20.60 -21.22
N HIS A 243 8.34 -19.97 -22.03
CA HIS A 243 7.21 -19.11 -21.59
C HIS A 243 6.29 -19.75 -20.55
N LYS A 244 6.16 -21.09 -20.52
CA LYS A 244 5.32 -21.84 -19.55
C LYS A 244 5.91 -21.86 -18.13
N GLN A 245 7.21 -21.58 -17.99
CA GLN A 245 7.93 -21.60 -16.72
C GLN A 245 8.39 -20.20 -16.29
N LEU A 246 8.08 -19.20 -17.11
CA LEU A 246 8.48 -17.82 -16.92
C LEU A 246 7.25 -16.91 -16.82
N ARG A 247 7.39 -15.86 -16.05
CA ARG A 247 6.56 -14.68 -16.11
C ARG A 247 7.42 -13.54 -16.63
N TYR A 248 6.93 -12.81 -17.59
CA TYR A 248 7.61 -11.64 -18.10
C TYR A 248 6.64 -10.50 -18.34
N PHE A 249 7.13 -9.30 -18.23
CA PHE A 249 6.40 -8.08 -18.55
C PHE A 249 7.34 -7.04 -19.14
N VAL A 250 6.77 -6.24 -20.02
CA VAL A 250 7.45 -5.17 -20.73
C VAL A 250 6.88 -3.85 -20.24
N GLU A 251 7.76 -2.98 -19.77
CA GLU A 251 7.47 -1.59 -19.51
C GLU A 251 7.91 -0.80 -20.73
N GLU A 252 6.94 -0.40 -21.57
CA GLU A 252 7.20 0.37 -22.80
C GLU A 252 7.57 1.81 -22.44
N ASP A 253 8.42 2.44 -23.25
CA ASP A 253 8.92 3.81 -23.03
C ASP A 253 9.47 4.05 -21.63
N TYR A 254 10.06 3.02 -21.03
CA TYR A 254 10.54 3.03 -19.65
C TYR A 254 11.68 4.03 -19.44
N PHE A 255 12.59 4.15 -20.42
CA PHE A 255 13.72 5.07 -20.38
C PHE A 255 14.09 5.50 -21.79
N GLU A 256 13.99 6.80 -22.10
CA GLU A 256 14.38 7.40 -23.39
C GLU A 256 13.91 6.64 -24.66
N GLY A 257 12.65 6.18 -24.65
CA GLY A 257 12.05 5.43 -25.75
C GLY A 257 12.43 3.94 -25.78
N MET A 258 13.20 3.46 -24.79
CA MET A 258 13.50 2.05 -24.62
C MET A 258 12.49 1.32 -23.78
N CYS A 259 12.30 0.04 -24.06
CA CYS A 259 11.46 -0.86 -23.29
C CYS A 259 12.32 -1.65 -22.28
N LEU A 260 11.79 -1.84 -21.07
CA LEU A 260 12.40 -2.71 -20.07
C LEU A 260 11.64 -4.02 -19.99
N LEU A 261 12.29 -5.12 -20.38
CA LEU A 261 11.81 -6.48 -20.17
C LEU A 261 12.29 -6.99 -18.81
N LYS A 262 11.38 -7.48 -17.98
CA LYS A 262 11.71 -8.22 -16.76
C LYS A 262 11.24 -9.66 -16.89
N ILE A 263 12.12 -10.61 -16.60
CA ILE A 263 11.88 -12.06 -16.71
C ILE A 263 12.02 -12.67 -15.32
N LEU A 264 10.94 -13.23 -14.79
CA LEU A 264 10.84 -13.83 -13.47
C LEU A 264 10.40 -15.29 -13.54
N SER A 265 10.47 -15.98 -12.40
CA SER A 265 9.80 -17.26 -12.24
C SER A 265 8.28 -17.11 -12.45
N TYR A 266 7.63 -18.11 -13.04
CA TYR A 266 6.17 -18.11 -13.20
C TYR A 266 5.44 -18.09 -11.82
N GLU A 267 6.10 -18.60 -10.78
CA GLU A 267 5.59 -18.58 -9.41
C GLU A 267 5.62 -17.18 -8.77
N ALA A 268 6.48 -16.28 -9.29
CA ALA A 268 6.63 -14.91 -8.79
C ALA A 268 5.43 -14.07 -9.22
N THR A 269 4.33 -14.22 -8.50
CA THR A 269 3.12 -13.43 -8.66
C THR A 269 2.68 -12.84 -7.34
N PRO A 270 2.08 -11.64 -7.33
CA PRO A 270 1.54 -11.07 -6.11
C PRO A 270 0.52 -11.97 -5.43
N GLN A 271 -0.30 -12.69 -6.20
CA GLN A 271 -1.29 -13.65 -5.69
C GLN A 271 -0.63 -14.80 -4.93
N ASN A 272 0.37 -15.46 -5.54
CA ASN A 272 1.07 -16.56 -4.88
C ASN A 272 1.77 -16.11 -3.60
N MET A 273 2.37 -14.91 -3.64
CA MET A 273 3.04 -14.37 -2.46
C MET A 273 2.05 -13.94 -1.38
N LEU A 274 0.86 -13.42 -1.77
CA LEU A 274 -0.21 -13.09 -0.85
C LEU A 274 -0.75 -14.33 -0.14
N GLU A 275 -0.98 -15.43 -0.86
CA GLU A 275 -1.39 -16.69 -0.24
C GLU A 275 -0.32 -17.21 0.72
N ARG A 276 0.96 -17.10 0.36
CA ARG A 276 2.08 -17.45 1.24
C ARG A 276 2.10 -16.59 2.51
N LEU A 277 1.81 -15.30 2.39
CA LEU A 277 1.71 -14.40 3.53
C LEU A 277 0.52 -14.77 4.42
N LYS A 278 -0.65 -15.05 3.83
CA LYS A 278 -1.85 -15.49 4.55
C LYS A 278 -1.61 -16.77 5.33
N GLU A 279 -0.99 -17.77 4.70
CA GLU A 279 -0.58 -19.03 5.37
C GLU A 279 0.34 -18.76 6.57
N LYS A 280 1.35 -17.87 6.39
CA LYS A 280 2.31 -17.52 7.44
C LYS A 280 1.68 -16.82 8.64
N LEU A 281 0.62 -16.03 8.38
CA LEU A 281 -0.10 -15.25 9.39
C LEU A 281 -1.35 -15.97 9.94
N ASP A 282 -1.69 -17.15 9.41
CA ASP A 282 -2.93 -17.89 9.70
C ASP A 282 -4.20 -17.05 9.44
N ILE A 283 -4.20 -16.28 8.35
CA ILE A 283 -5.30 -15.39 7.93
C ILE A 283 -6.01 -16.04 6.73
N LYS A 284 -7.35 -16.06 6.78
CA LYS A 284 -8.16 -16.67 5.73
C LYS A 284 -8.64 -15.67 4.67
N GLU A 285 -8.91 -14.44 5.07
CA GLU A 285 -9.50 -13.42 4.21
C GLU A 285 -8.51 -12.26 4.00
N SER A 286 -8.40 -11.81 2.77
CA SER A 286 -7.67 -10.59 2.40
C SER A 286 -8.52 -9.73 1.49
N LEU A 287 -8.28 -8.44 1.49
CA LEU A 287 -8.87 -7.46 0.58
C LEU A 287 -7.76 -6.61 -0.02
N VAL A 288 -7.60 -6.71 -1.32
CA VAL A 288 -6.58 -5.98 -2.08
C VAL A 288 -7.20 -4.76 -2.76
N TYR A 289 -6.60 -3.60 -2.55
CA TYR A 289 -7.03 -2.31 -3.07
C TYR A 289 -5.97 -1.75 -4.02
N GLY A 290 -6.38 -1.31 -5.20
CA GLY A 290 -5.49 -0.71 -6.19
C GLY A 290 -6.20 -0.46 -7.51
N SER A 291 -5.43 -0.25 -8.58
CA SER A 291 -5.95 0.00 -9.93
C SER A 291 -5.96 -1.24 -10.83
N SER A 292 -5.21 -2.27 -10.47
CA SER A 292 -5.03 -3.47 -11.30
C SER A 292 -6.21 -4.44 -11.20
N ASP A 293 -6.95 -4.63 -12.28
CA ASP A 293 -8.08 -5.58 -12.36
C ASP A 293 -7.66 -7.04 -12.09
N SER A 294 -6.40 -7.37 -12.27
CA SER A 294 -5.90 -8.75 -12.15
C SER A 294 -5.64 -9.19 -10.70
N ILE A 295 -5.51 -8.24 -9.77
CA ILE A 295 -5.07 -8.50 -8.38
C ILE A 295 -6.07 -7.94 -7.38
N CYS A 296 -6.70 -6.77 -7.68
CA CYS A 296 -7.47 -6.01 -6.72
C CYS A 296 -8.89 -6.52 -6.58
N ASP A 297 -9.32 -6.76 -5.33
CA ASP A 297 -10.71 -7.04 -4.98
C ASP A 297 -11.57 -5.77 -5.03
N VAL A 298 -10.93 -4.63 -4.75
CA VAL A 298 -11.55 -3.30 -4.76
C VAL A 298 -10.75 -2.38 -5.68
N ILE A 299 -11.33 -2.11 -6.85
CA ILE A 299 -10.71 -1.23 -7.84
C ILE A 299 -10.98 0.22 -7.43
N VAL A 300 -9.92 0.97 -7.25
CA VAL A 300 -9.96 2.40 -6.99
C VAL A 300 -9.44 3.13 -8.23
N PRO A 301 -10.30 3.86 -8.96
CA PRO A 301 -9.87 4.59 -10.14
C PRO A 301 -8.72 5.55 -9.80
N ASP A 302 -7.79 5.69 -10.71
CA ASP A 302 -6.63 6.60 -10.63
C ASP A 302 -5.70 6.34 -9.42
N ASN A 303 -5.79 5.18 -8.76
CA ASN A 303 -5.01 4.85 -7.56
C ASN A 303 -4.98 5.98 -6.50
N ASP A 304 -6.10 6.69 -6.34
CA ASP A 304 -6.21 7.72 -5.32
C ASP A 304 -6.07 7.11 -3.93
N PHE A 305 -4.90 7.29 -3.34
CA PHE A 305 -4.59 6.72 -2.03
C PHE A 305 -5.50 7.22 -0.91
N ASN A 306 -6.06 8.43 -1.03
CA ASN A 306 -7.09 8.90 -0.09
C ASN A 306 -8.33 8.02 -0.13
N SER A 307 -8.75 7.63 -1.33
CA SER A 307 -9.89 6.74 -1.55
C SER A 307 -9.60 5.32 -1.07
N ILE A 308 -8.38 4.82 -1.27
CA ILE A 308 -7.92 3.53 -0.74
C ILE A 308 -7.99 3.54 0.80
N VAL A 309 -7.37 4.52 1.45
CA VAL A 309 -7.36 4.63 2.92
C VAL A 309 -8.77 4.75 3.48
N LYS A 310 -9.62 5.55 2.85
CA LYS A 310 -11.03 5.69 3.25
C LYS A 310 -11.81 4.38 3.09
N SER A 311 -11.55 3.62 2.03
CA SER A 311 -12.18 2.32 1.79
C SER A 311 -11.75 1.29 2.82
N ILE A 312 -10.45 1.22 3.12
CA ILE A 312 -9.92 0.35 4.18
C ILE A 312 -10.53 0.71 5.53
N HIS A 313 -10.61 2.00 5.87
CA HIS A 313 -11.20 2.47 7.12
C HIS A 313 -12.67 2.03 7.26
N ASN A 314 -13.47 2.24 6.22
CA ASN A 314 -14.89 1.87 6.23
C ASN A 314 -15.09 0.36 6.35
N GLU A 315 -14.28 -0.43 5.65
CA GLU A 315 -14.38 -1.89 5.72
C GLU A 315 -13.90 -2.42 7.08
N TYR A 316 -12.83 -1.83 7.64
CA TYR A 316 -12.32 -2.17 8.97
C TYR A 316 -13.35 -1.91 10.08
N GLU A 317 -14.07 -0.78 10.00
CA GLU A 317 -15.13 -0.43 10.94
C GLU A 317 -16.47 -1.13 10.64
N GLY A 318 -16.55 -2.00 9.65
CA GLY A 318 -17.77 -2.74 9.28
C GLY A 318 -18.85 -1.85 8.66
N ILE A 319 -18.51 -0.68 8.17
CA ILE A 319 -19.40 0.20 7.41
C ILE A 319 -19.49 -0.36 6.00
N GLN A 320 -20.48 -1.22 5.71
CA GLN A 320 -20.65 -1.85 4.41
C GLN A 320 -20.82 -0.79 3.32
N MET A 321 -19.78 -0.57 2.51
CA MET A 321 -19.96 0.02 1.19
C MET A 321 -20.59 -1.03 0.26
N LYS A 322 -21.62 -0.65 -0.50
CA LYS A 322 -22.20 -1.52 -1.53
C LYS A 322 -21.09 -1.96 -2.49
N ARG A 323 -20.66 -3.23 -2.37
CA ARG A 323 -19.79 -3.85 -3.35
C ARG A 323 -20.50 -3.79 -4.70
N ARG A 324 -19.89 -3.20 -5.72
CA ARG A 324 -20.34 -3.40 -7.11
C ARG A 324 -20.05 -4.87 -7.42
N GLN A 325 -21.11 -5.64 -7.65
CA GLN A 325 -20.94 -6.97 -8.23
C GLN A 325 -20.33 -6.79 -9.63
N PRO A 326 -19.30 -7.57 -9.99
CA PRO A 326 -18.82 -7.59 -11.37
C PRO A 326 -19.95 -8.07 -12.27
N GLN A 327 -20.19 -7.33 -13.34
CA GLN A 327 -21.11 -7.71 -14.43
C GLN A 327 -20.43 -8.73 -15.34
#